data_59298370019be293cf9c9aa2b3332a95
#
_entry.id   59298370019be293cf9c9aa2b3332a95
#
_cell.length_a   1.000
_cell.length_b   1.000
_cell.length_c   1.000
_cell.angle_alpha   90.00
_cell.angle_beta   90.00
_cell.angle_gamma   90.00
#
_symmetry.space_group_name_H-M   'P 1'
#
loop_
_entity.id
_entity.type
_entity.pdbx_description
1 polymer ?
#
loop_
_entity_poly.entity_id
_entity_poly.type
_entity_poly.pdbx_seq_one_letter_code
_entity_poly.pdbx_strand_id
1 'polypeptide(L)'
;MIKLCNENEIKVEFVKKSGKFYSVQFRAEINFSKKENIIKIYEDSLIDLMNTYNKMVEEKDKLTYEEVINIHLAHEFYHYLEHRDKKYTNDILEPICTFQLLSFKKEASVLKCSEIAAHKFCKEVLGLKYLPNIYDYVYLIETGEISLTNFNNMITSWKKELIS
;
A
#
# COMPACT_ATOMS: atom_id res chain seq x y z
N MET A 1 -10.06 -12.69 1.05
CA MET A 1 -9.70 -11.97 -0.20
C MET A 1 -9.50 -12.89 -1.40
N ILE A 2 -8.87 -14.04 -1.30
CA ILE A 2 -8.63 -14.97 -2.45
C ILE A 2 -9.94 -15.32 -3.19
N LYS A 3 -11.01 -15.65 -2.46
CA LYS A 3 -12.31 -15.94 -3.07
C LYS A 3 -12.82 -14.75 -3.90
N LEU A 4 -12.71 -13.53 -3.38
CA LEU A 4 -13.13 -12.31 -4.07
C LEU A 4 -12.29 -12.06 -5.34
N CYS A 5 -10.99 -12.31 -5.30
CA CYS A 5 -10.13 -12.24 -6.48
C CYS A 5 -10.61 -13.23 -7.56
N ASN A 6 -10.86 -14.48 -7.19
CA ASN A 6 -11.32 -15.52 -8.11
C ASN A 6 -12.69 -15.19 -8.73
N GLU A 7 -13.62 -14.64 -7.95
CA GLU A 7 -14.94 -14.19 -8.43
C GLU A 7 -14.85 -13.02 -9.44
N ASN A 8 -13.74 -12.30 -9.44
CA ASN A 8 -13.44 -11.22 -10.38
C ASN A 8 -12.42 -11.62 -11.46
N GLU A 9 -12.22 -12.92 -11.68
CA GLU A 9 -11.31 -13.46 -12.70
C GLU A 9 -9.85 -12.98 -12.53
N ILE A 10 -9.43 -12.73 -11.29
CA ILE A 10 -8.06 -12.38 -10.95
C ILE A 10 -7.35 -13.63 -10.44
N LYS A 11 -6.30 -14.03 -11.12
CA LYS A 11 -5.43 -15.11 -10.69
C LYS A 11 -4.50 -14.63 -9.57
N VAL A 12 -4.39 -15.39 -8.51
CA VAL A 12 -3.43 -15.14 -7.42
C VAL A 12 -2.28 -16.11 -7.54
N GLU A 13 -1.06 -15.62 -7.66
CA GLU A 13 0.17 -16.39 -7.74
C GLU A 13 1.05 -16.14 -6.52
N PHE A 14 1.51 -17.21 -5.88
CA PHE A 14 2.47 -17.15 -4.78
C PHE A 14 3.88 -17.42 -5.31
N VAL A 15 4.78 -16.50 -5.04
CA VAL A 15 6.16 -16.54 -5.53
C VAL A 15 7.11 -16.63 -4.33
N LYS A 16 7.84 -17.75 -4.23
CA LYS A 16 8.91 -17.95 -3.24
C LYS A 16 10.16 -17.14 -3.61
N LYS A 17 10.08 -15.84 -3.62
CA LYS A 17 11.22 -14.93 -3.81
C LYS A 17 10.93 -13.64 -3.04
N SER A 18 11.98 -13.02 -2.51
CA SER A 18 11.85 -11.63 -2.13
C SER A 18 11.62 -10.82 -3.41
N GLY A 19 10.50 -10.12 -3.51
CA GLY A 19 10.24 -9.19 -4.62
C GLY A 19 11.15 -7.97 -4.53
N LYS A 20 12.48 -8.18 -4.60
CA LYS A 20 13.46 -7.10 -4.46
C LYS A 20 13.85 -6.61 -5.84
N PHE A 21 13.54 -5.34 -6.12
CA PHE A 21 13.99 -4.66 -7.32
C PHE A 21 14.76 -3.39 -6.90
N TYR A 22 16.07 -3.38 -7.09
CA TYR A 22 17.00 -2.39 -6.51
C TYR A 22 16.88 -2.34 -4.97
N SER A 23 16.52 -1.17 -4.42
CA SER A 23 16.30 -0.95 -2.99
C SER A 23 14.84 -1.10 -2.55
N VAL A 24 13.92 -1.40 -3.50
CA VAL A 24 12.48 -1.50 -3.20
C VAL A 24 12.12 -2.97 -2.99
N GLN A 25 11.46 -3.26 -1.87
CA GLN A 25 10.96 -4.58 -1.57
C GLN A 25 9.46 -4.65 -1.88
N PHE A 26 9.11 -5.40 -2.93
CA PHE A 26 7.71 -5.65 -3.26
C PHE A 26 7.15 -6.74 -2.35
N ARG A 27 5.93 -6.54 -1.90
CA ARG A 27 5.18 -7.51 -1.11
C ARG A 27 4.10 -8.18 -1.93
N ALA A 28 3.46 -7.41 -2.78
CA ALA A 28 2.52 -7.85 -3.81
C ALA A 28 2.60 -6.91 -5.02
N GLU A 29 2.08 -7.33 -6.14
CA GLU A 29 1.87 -6.50 -7.32
C GLU A 29 0.72 -7.03 -8.16
N ILE A 30 -0.09 -6.16 -8.75
CA ILE A 30 -1.05 -6.54 -9.76
C ILE A 30 -0.50 -6.27 -11.16
N ASN A 31 -0.63 -7.26 -12.03
CA ASN A 31 -0.26 -7.18 -13.44
C ASN A 31 -1.51 -7.27 -14.30
N PHE A 32 -1.75 -6.23 -15.07
CA PHE A 32 -2.86 -6.16 -16.03
C PHE A 32 -2.40 -6.65 -17.39
N SER A 33 -3.14 -7.59 -17.99
CA SER A 33 -2.89 -8.03 -19.34
C SER A 33 -4.20 -8.19 -20.11
N LYS A 34 -4.10 -8.28 -21.46
CA LYS A 34 -5.29 -8.54 -22.30
C LYS A 34 -5.90 -9.94 -22.09
N LYS A 35 -5.15 -10.86 -21.50
CA LYS A 35 -5.59 -12.24 -21.33
C LYS A 35 -6.12 -12.51 -19.92
N GLU A 36 -5.42 -12.02 -18.92
CA GLU A 36 -5.75 -12.26 -17.50
C GLU A 36 -5.14 -11.17 -16.61
N ASN A 37 -5.77 -10.93 -15.47
CA ASN A 37 -5.22 -10.10 -14.40
C ASN A 37 -4.58 -11.02 -13.36
N ILE A 38 -3.37 -10.71 -12.94
CA ILE A 38 -2.62 -11.55 -12.01
C ILE A 38 -2.14 -10.70 -10.84
N ILE A 39 -2.50 -11.11 -9.62
CA ILE A 39 -1.86 -10.59 -8.41
C ILE A 39 -0.78 -11.57 -8.00
N LYS A 40 0.47 -11.10 -7.95
CA LYS A 40 1.59 -11.86 -7.41
C LYS A 40 1.83 -11.49 -5.96
N ILE A 41 1.97 -12.50 -5.13
CA ILE A 41 2.30 -12.39 -3.71
C ILE A 41 3.72 -12.92 -3.50
N TYR A 42 4.59 -12.08 -2.93
CA TYR A 42 5.98 -12.43 -2.63
C TYR A 42 6.09 -12.98 -1.22
N GLU A 43 6.03 -14.30 -1.07
CA GLU A 43 5.88 -14.99 0.22
C GLU A 43 6.99 -14.64 1.22
N ASP A 44 8.27 -14.71 0.79
CA ASP A 44 9.40 -14.43 1.69
C ASP A 44 9.36 -12.99 2.22
N SER A 45 8.92 -12.05 1.37
CA SER A 45 8.78 -10.65 1.74
C SER A 45 7.66 -10.42 2.76
N LEU A 46 6.54 -11.13 2.63
CA LEU A 46 5.42 -11.06 3.57
C LEU A 46 5.76 -11.72 4.92
N ILE A 47 6.44 -12.85 4.89
CA ILE A 47 6.91 -13.55 6.09
C ILE A 47 7.89 -12.67 6.87
N ASP A 48 8.81 -12.01 6.16
CA ASP A 48 9.78 -11.10 6.76
C ASP A 48 9.10 -9.90 7.43
N LEU A 49 8.13 -9.26 6.73
CA LEU A 49 7.30 -8.19 7.30
C LEU A 49 6.59 -8.64 8.57
N MET A 50 5.85 -9.76 8.48
CA MET A 50 5.10 -10.32 9.59
C MET A 50 5.99 -10.61 10.80
N ASN A 51 7.10 -11.30 10.58
CA ASN A 51 8.01 -11.69 11.64
C ASN A 51 8.64 -10.47 12.31
N THR A 52 9.00 -9.45 11.52
CA THR A 52 9.59 -8.20 12.02
C THR A 52 8.56 -7.43 12.84
N TYR A 53 7.35 -7.24 12.31
CA TYR A 53 6.26 -6.55 13.01
C TYR A 53 5.89 -7.27 14.32
N ASN A 54 5.74 -8.60 14.28
CA ASN A 54 5.31 -9.41 15.43
C ASN A 54 6.32 -9.42 16.60
N LYS A 55 7.58 -9.07 16.38
CA LYS A 55 8.56 -8.86 17.44
C LYS A 55 8.32 -7.59 18.26
N MET A 56 7.66 -6.59 17.64
CA MET A 56 7.50 -5.24 18.18
C MET A 56 6.17 -5.02 18.89
N VAL A 57 5.25 -5.97 18.79
CA VAL A 57 3.89 -5.82 19.32
C VAL A 57 3.55 -6.87 20.36
N GLU A 58 2.54 -6.60 21.17
CA GLU A 58 2.00 -7.56 22.12
C GLU A 58 1.28 -8.73 21.39
N GLU A 59 1.13 -9.87 22.03
CA GLU A 59 0.52 -11.09 21.46
C GLU A 59 -0.84 -10.84 20.83
N LYS A 60 -1.67 -10.01 21.44
CA LYS A 60 -3.01 -9.65 20.96
C LYS A 60 -3.04 -8.83 19.66
N ASP A 61 -1.92 -8.17 19.33
CA ASP A 61 -1.79 -7.29 18.16
C ASP A 61 -0.91 -7.93 17.06
N LYS A 62 -0.49 -9.19 17.26
CA LYS A 62 0.29 -9.93 16.25
C LYS A 62 -0.56 -10.26 15.03
N LEU A 63 0.08 -10.23 13.88
CA LEU A 63 -0.50 -10.62 12.60
C LEU A 63 -0.25 -12.09 12.32
N THR A 64 -1.25 -12.76 11.80
CA THR A 64 -1.12 -14.07 11.17
C THR A 64 -0.68 -13.93 9.73
N TYR A 65 -0.13 -14.99 9.16
CA TYR A 65 0.26 -15.00 7.74
C TYR A 65 -0.94 -14.78 6.81
N GLU A 66 -2.11 -15.31 7.15
CA GLU A 66 -3.35 -15.12 6.39
C GLU A 66 -3.80 -13.65 6.40
N GLU A 67 -3.70 -12.95 7.54
CA GLU A 67 -4.02 -11.53 7.63
C GLU A 67 -3.09 -10.69 6.76
N VAL A 68 -1.78 -10.98 6.78
CA VAL A 68 -0.82 -10.27 5.95
C VAL A 68 -1.09 -10.48 4.46
N ILE A 69 -1.40 -11.70 4.03
CA ILE A 69 -1.83 -11.99 2.65
C ILE A 69 -3.09 -11.19 2.31
N ASN A 70 -4.11 -11.23 3.17
CA ASN A 70 -5.38 -10.55 2.90
C ASN A 70 -5.22 -9.03 2.80
N ILE A 71 -4.33 -8.43 3.59
CA ILE A 71 -4.00 -7.00 3.52
C ILE A 71 -3.46 -6.64 2.13
N HIS A 72 -2.48 -7.39 1.64
CA HIS A 72 -1.85 -7.09 0.36
C HIS A 72 -2.76 -7.44 -0.82
N LEU A 73 -3.55 -8.52 -0.72
CA LEU A 73 -4.58 -8.81 -1.72
C LEU A 73 -5.65 -7.72 -1.79
N ALA A 74 -6.06 -7.16 -0.66
CA ALA A 74 -7.05 -6.07 -0.65
C ALA A 74 -6.46 -4.80 -1.29
N HIS A 75 -5.17 -4.51 -1.05
CA HIS A 75 -4.49 -3.39 -1.66
C HIS A 75 -4.46 -3.50 -3.19
N GLU A 76 -3.99 -4.64 -3.71
CA GLU A 76 -3.93 -4.89 -5.15
C GLU A 76 -5.32 -5.00 -5.79
N PHE A 77 -6.30 -5.50 -5.03
CA PHE A 77 -7.69 -5.54 -5.48
C PHE A 77 -8.30 -4.14 -5.64
N TYR A 78 -7.90 -3.17 -4.80
CA TYR A 78 -8.31 -1.78 -4.99
C TYR A 78 -7.81 -1.23 -6.33
N HIS A 79 -6.55 -1.44 -6.67
CA HIS A 79 -5.98 -1.03 -7.97
C HIS A 79 -6.68 -1.75 -9.14
N TYR A 80 -7.09 -3.00 -8.95
CA TYR A 80 -7.92 -3.68 -9.92
C TYR A 80 -9.26 -2.98 -10.13
N LEU A 81 -9.93 -2.53 -9.08
CA LEU A 81 -11.20 -1.80 -9.19
C LEU A 81 -11.03 -0.49 -9.95
N GLU A 82 -9.98 0.28 -9.65
CA GLU A 82 -9.65 1.49 -10.40
C GLU A 82 -9.46 1.20 -11.90
N HIS A 83 -8.70 0.16 -12.22
CA HIS A 83 -8.42 -0.23 -13.61
C HIS A 83 -9.66 -0.74 -14.33
N ARG A 84 -10.45 -1.60 -13.69
CA ARG A 84 -11.70 -2.18 -14.24
C ARG A 84 -12.71 -1.09 -14.59
N ASP A 85 -12.91 -0.16 -13.66
CA ASP A 85 -13.94 0.88 -13.78
C ASP A 85 -13.41 2.11 -14.53
N LYS A 86 -12.12 2.14 -14.86
CA LYS A 86 -11.40 3.28 -15.46
C LYS A 86 -11.62 4.58 -14.67
N LYS A 87 -11.66 4.45 -13.36
CA LYS A 87 -11.84 5.54 -12.40
C LYS A 87 -10.68 5.54 -11.42
N TYR A 88 -9.61 6.22 -11.80
CA TYR A 88 -8.43 6.34 -10.95
C TYR A 88 -8.64 7.46 -9.94
N THR A 89 -8.29 7.19 -8.69
CA THR A 89 -8.39 8.19 -7.60
C THR A 89 -7.65 9.47 -7.94
N ASN A 90 -6.51 9.36 -8.60
CA ASN A 90 -5.71 10.51 -9.04
C ASN A 90 -6.42 11.40 -10.08
N ASP A 91 -7.35 10.84 -10.85
CA ASP A 91 -8.09 11.55 -11.90
C ASP A 91 -9.42 12.14 -11.38
N ILE A 92 -9.94 11.58 -10.27
CA ILE A 92 -11.17 12.05 -9.63
C ILE A 92 -10.90 13.29 -8.76
N LEU A 93 -9.71 13.37 -8.18
CA LEU A 93 -9.32 14.48 -7.33
C LEU A 93 -8.90 15.69 -8.17
N GLU A 94 -9.21 16.88 -7.68
CA GLU A 94 -8.78 18.11 -8.34
C GLU A 94 -7.24 18.17 -8.45
N PRO A 95 -6.70 18.49 -9.61
CA PRO A 95 -5.26 18.61 -9.78
C PRO A 95 -4.70 19.77 -8.98
N ILE A 96 -3.50 19.58 -8.45
CA ILE A 96 -2.80 20.65 -7.72
C ILE A 96 -2.11 21.58 -8.72
N CYS A 97 -2.37 22.87 -8.62
CA CYS A 97 -1.62 23.88 -9.37
C CYS A 97 -0.18 23.93 -8.85
N THR A 98 0.77 23.44 -9.64
CA THR A 98 2.19 23.42 -9.28
C THR A 98 2.95 24.67 -9.70
N PHE A 99 2.41 25.39 -10.68
CA PHE A 99 2.98 26.65 -11.18
C PHE A 99 1.92 27.44 -11.92
N GLN A 100 1.87 28.76 -11.68
CA GLN A 100 1.03 29.69 -12.42
C GLN A 100 1.80 30.97 -12.74
N LEU A 101 1.82 31.33 -14.02
CA LEU A 101 2.40 32.60 -14.49
C LEU A 101 1.47 33.19 -15.55
N LEU A 102 0.88 34.33 -15.25
CA LEU A 102 -0.14 34.98 -16.09
C LEU A 102 -1.29 34.01 -16.44
N SER A 103 -1.50 33.72 -17.71
CA SER A 103 -2.53 32.77 -18.20
C SER A 103 -2.05 31.32 -18.28
N PHE A 104 -0.77 31.06 -18.01
CA PHE A 104 -0.19 29.73 -18.04
C PHE A 104 -0.30 29.07 -16.65
N LYS A 105 -1.02 27.93 -16.58
CA LYS A 105 -1.21 27.15 -15.37
C LYS A 105 -0.68 25.74 -15.59
N LYS A 106 0.26 25.29 -14.76
CA LYS A 106 0.75 23.91 -14.75
C LYS A 106 0.09 23.17 -13.60
N GLU A 107 -0.62 22.13 -13.92
CA GLU A 107 -1.30 21.24 -12.97
C GLU A 107 -0.60 19.89 -12.91
N ALA A 108 -0.67 19.23 -11.75
CA ALA A 108 -0.19 17.87 -11.56
C ALA A 108 -1.17 17.10 -10.69
N SER A 109 -1.41 15.85 -11.04
CA SER A 109 -2.13 14.92 -10.18
C SER A 109 -1.20 14.37 -9.09
N VAL A 110 -1.77 14.10 -7.90
CA VAL A 110 -1.02 13.52 -6.78
C VAL A 110 -1.08 11.99 -6.89
N LEU A 111 -0.09 11.39 -7.51
CA LEU A 111 -0.03 9.93 -7.73
C LEU A 111 -0.20 9.10 -6.45
N LYS A 112 0.23 9.64 -5.30
CA LYS A 112 0.09 8.96 -3.99
C LYS A 112 -1.36 8.86 -3.49
N CYS A 113 -2.31 9.56 -4.10
CA CYS A 113 -3.72 9.49 -3.66
C CYS A 113 -4.32 8.10 -3.87
N SER A 114 -3.97 7.41 -4.96
CA SER A 114 -4.39 6.03 -5.20
C SER A 114 -3.85 5.08 -4.12
N GLU A 115 -2.58 5.21 -3.74
CA GLU A 115 -1.99 4.41 -2.66
C GLU A 115 -2.67 4.65 -1.30
N ILE A 116 -2.94 5.92 -0.97
CA ILE A 116 -3.65 6.28 0.26
C ILE A 116 -5.06 5.67 0.27
N ALA A 117 -5.76 5.75 -0.87
CA ALA A 117 -7.09 5.17 -1.03
C ALA A 117 -7.07 3.64 -0.92
N ALA A 118 -6.07 2.96 -1.50
CA ALA A 118 -5.87 1.53 -1.37
C ALA A 118 -5.67 1.12 0.09
N HIS A 119 -4.84 1.83 0.85
CA HIS A 119 -4.68 1.58 2.29
C HIS A 119 -5.98 1.81 3.08
N LYS A 120 -6.74 2.86 2.75
CA LYS A 120 -8.03 3.12 3.39
C LYS A 120 -9.04 2.02 3.06
N PHE A 121 -9.08 1.58 1.80
CA PHE A 121 -9.92 0.45 1.37
C PHE A 121 -9.59 -0.82 2.16
N CYS A 122 -8.30 -1.18 2.28
CA CYS A 122 -7.88 -2.33 3.10
C CYS A 122 -8.40 -2.23 4.52
N LYS A 123 -8.22 -1.06 5.15
CA LYS A 123 -8.66 -0.84 6.53
C LYS A 123 -10.16 -1.10 6.68
N GLU A 124 -10.98 -0.58 5.78
CA GLU A 124 -12.44 -0.70 5.85
C GLU A 124 -12.93 -2.13 5.55
N VAL A 125 -12.42 -2.73 4.49
CA VAL A 125 -12.86 -4.06 4.04
C VAL A 125 -12.45 -5.17 5.01
N LEU A 126 -11.27 -5.04 5.62
CA LEU A 126 -10.73 -6.04 6.55
C LEU A 126 -10.98 -5.71 8.03
N GLY A 127 -11.59 -4.55 8.34
CA GLY A 127 -11.84 -4.11 9.71
C GLY A 127 -10.56 -3.84 10.51
N LEU A 128 -9.50 -3.34 9.86
CA LEU A 128 -8.21 -3.13 10.52
C LEU A 128 -8.26 -1.95 11.49
N LYS A 129 -7.56 -2.08 12.60
CA LYS A 129 -7.41 -1.01 13.60
C LYS A 129 -6.67 0.21 13.03
N TYR A 130 -5.65 -0.03 12.22
CA TYR A 130 -4.78 1.00 11.63
C TYR A 130 -4.76 0.89 10.10
N LEU A 131 -4.24 1.93 9.44
CA LEU A 131 -3.91 1.85 8.02
C LEU A 131 -2.72 0.89 7.81
N PRO A 132 -2.74 0.04 6.77
CA PRO A 132 -1.70 -0.98 6.55
C PRO A 132 -0.27 -0.46 6.42
N ASN A 133 -0.07 0.76 5.95
CA ASN A 133 1.26 1.36 5.84
C ASN A 133 2.01 1.45 7.19
N ILE A 134 1.31 1.34 8.33
CA ILE A 134 1.97 1.26 9.65
C ILE A 134 2.90 0.04 9.76
N TYR A 135 2.53 -1.07 9.14
CA TYR A 135 3.34 -2.29 9.18
C TYR A 135 4.69 -2.10 8.49
N ASP A 136 4.70 -1.38 7.36
CA ASP A 136 5.94 -1.04 6.67
C ASP A 136 6.78 -0.03 7.44
N TYR A 137 6.18 0.96 8.09
CA TYR A 137 6.94 1.87 8.95
C TYR A 137 7.58 1.16 10.14
N VAL A 138 6.87 0.24 10.80
CA VAL A 138 7.45 -0.58 11.88
C VAL A 138 8.61 -1.41 11.34
N TYR A 139 8.43 -2.03 10.18
CA TYR A 139 9.47 -2.79 9.50
C TYR A 139 10.72 -1.94 9.24
N LEU A 140 10.57 -0.76 8.63
CA LEU A 140 11.68 0.15 8.33
C LEU A 140 12.42 0.65 9.58
N ILE A 141 11.70 0.85 10.68
CA ILE A 141 12.30 1.24 11.96
C ILE A 141 13.10 0.08 12.54
N GLU A 142 12.54 -1.11 12.56
CA GLU A 142 13.18 -2.30 13.15
C GLU A 142 14.40 -2.76 12.36
N THR A 143 14.36 -2.63 11.02
CA THR A 143 15.51 -2.93 10.16
C THR A 143 16.56 -1.83 10.15
N GLY A 144 16.31 -0.70 10.80
CA GLY A 144 17.24 0.43 10.90
C GLY A 144 17.29 1.31 9.64
N GLU A 145 16.39 1.11 8.68
CA GLU A 145 16.31 1.94 7.48
C GLU A 145 15.80 3.36 7.79
N ILE A 146 14.97 3.48 8.82
CA ILE A 146 14.50 4.77 9.38
C ILE A 146 14.70 4.74 10.89
N SER A 147 15.35 5.76 11.47
CA SER A 147 15.39 5.88 12.92
C SER A 147 14.03 6.31 13.49
N LEU A 148 13.70 5.85 14.69
CA LEU A 148 12.47 6.27 15.40
C LEU A 148 12.41 7.80 15.57
N THR A 149 13.57 8.44 15.79
CA THR A 149 13.67 9.90 15.89
C THR A 149 13.26 10.57 14.58
N ASN A 150 13.77 10.08 13.44
CA ASN A 150 13.40 10.63 12.12
C ASN A 150 11.92 10.41 11.83
N PHE A 151 11.38 9.24 12.15
CA PHE A 151 9.96 8.96 11.99
C PHE A 151 9.09 9.93 12.81
N ASN A 152 9.42 10.14 14.09
CA ASN A 152 8.70 11.09 14.94
C ASN A 152 8.80 12.54 14.44
N ASN A 153 9.96 12.95 13.90
CA ASN A 153 10.13 14.26 13.29
C ASN A 153 9.25 14.43 12.04
N MET A 154 9.15 13.41 11.18
CA MET A 154 8.24 13.39 10.03
C MET A 154 6.79 13.59 10.46
N ILE A 155 6.31 12.79 11.42
CA ILE A 155 4.94 12.90 11.94
C ILE A 155 4.68 14.30 12.52
N THR A 156 5.64 14.88 13.22
CA THR A 156 5.51 16.23 13.80
C THR A 156 5.44 17.31 12.72
N SER A 157 6.24 17.18 11.65
CA SER A 157 6.19 18.09 10.50
C SER A 157 4.84 18.04 9.81
N TRP A 158 4.35 16.85 9.48
CA TRP A 158 3.05 16.68 8.84
C TRP A 158 1.88 17.22 9.67
N LYS A 159 1.91 17.02 10.99
CA LYS A 159 0.90 17.61 11.88
C LYS A 159 0.89 19.13 11.84
N LYS A 160 2.05 19.78 11.73
CA LYS A 160 2.14 21.24 11.62
C LYS A 160 1.57 21.74 10.29
N GLU A 161 1.87 21.06 9.19
CA GLU A 161 1.37 21.39 7.85
C GLU A 161 -0.16 21.25 7.73
N LEU A 162 -0.77 20.29 8.46
CA LEU A 162 -2.22 20.10 8.46
C LEU A 162 -3.00 21.16 9.29
N ILE A 163 -2.32 21.89 10.16
CA ILE A 163 -2.93 22.88 11.08
C ILE A 163 -2.71 24.32 10.57
N SER A 164 -1.78 24.52 9.64
CA SER A 164 -1.48 25.80 9.00
C SER A 164 -2.41 26.08 7.83
#